data_bf91df226c8d14cb207f2d20340e9175
#
_entry.id   bf91df226c8d14cb207f2d20340e9175
#
_cell.length_a   1.000
_cell.length_b   1.000
_cell.length_c   1.000
_cell.angle_alpha   90.00
_cell.angle_beta   90.00
_cell.angle_gamma   90.00
#
_symmetry.space_group_name_H-M   'P 1'
#
loop_
_entity.id
_entity.type
_entity.pdbx_description
1 polymer ?
#
loop_
_entity_poly.entity_id
_entity_poly.type
_entity_poly.pdbx_seq_one_letter_code
_entity_poly.pdbx_strand_id
1 'polypeptide(L)'
;MAESILRAEAPARFTAFSAGCTPAQSVNPYVIEFLAAHRLPTSSLWPKGIAQFRAPGASHLDFVITLSEAAEECCGEWAGKPVVAHWNIDDAESTRPEEALRDSFWTLKRRIAMFAALPHGKLSRRVLERRMLTLQAGYL
;
A
#
# COMPACT_ATOMS: atom_id res chain seq x y z
N MET A 1 -0.79 -0.32 -7.62
CA MET A 1 -1.30 1.07 -7.50
C MET A 1 -0.75 1.80 -6.29
N ALA A 2 -0.90 1.26 -5.09
CA ALA A 2 -0.53 1.96 -3.83
C ALA A 2 0.92 2.47 -3.82
N GLU A 3 1.88 1.65 -4.24
CA GLU A 3 3.29 2.04 -4.34
C GLU A 3 3.50 3.29 -5.19
N SER A 4 2.86 3.34 -6.36
CA SER A 4 2.94 4.47 -7.29
C SER A 4 2.31 5.74 -6.71
N ILE A 5 1.16 5.58 -6.05
CA ILE A 5 0.46 6.70 -5.39
C ILE A 5 1.33 7.31 -4.29
N LEU A 6 1.90 6.48 -3.41
CA LEU A 6 2.74 6.97 -2.31
C LEU A 6 4.02 7.64 -2.82
N ARG A 7 4.63 7.10 -3.86
CA ARG A 7 5.80 7.72 -4.51
C ARG A 7 5.49 9.10 -5.07
N ALA A 8 4.30 9.29 -5.63
CA ALA A 8 3.88 10.58 -6.14
C ALA A 8 3.47 11.57 -5.04
N GLU A 9 2.84 11.06 -3.97
CA GLU A 9 2.31 11.89 -2.88
C GLU A 9 3.40 12.48 -2.00
N ALA A 10 4.39 11.68 -1.62
CA ALA A 10 5.41 12.10 -0.67
C ALA A 10 6.79 11.49 -0.99
N PRO A 11 7.38 11.79 -2.15
CA PRO A 11 8.63 11.16 -2.59
C PRO A 11 9.84 11.46 -1.70
N ALA A 12 9.84 12.63 -1.06
CA ALA A 12 10.94 13.05 -0.18
C ALA A 12 10.85 12.48 1.23
N ARG A 13 9.68 11.95 1.62
CA ARG A 13 9.43 11.49 3.00
C ARG A 13 9.34 9.98 3.14
N PHE A 14 8.94 9.29 2.08
CA PHE A 14 8.73 7.84 2.09
C PHE A 14 9.45 7.16 0.95
N THR A 15 9.99 5.98 1.23
CA THR A 15 10.40 5.02 0.22
C THR A 15 9.33 3.93 0.18
N ALA A 16 8.63 3.84 -0.93
CA ALA A 16 7.50 2.93 -1.09
C ALA A 16 7.89 1.65 -1.81
N PHE A 17 7.42 0.53 -1.27
CA PHE A 17 7.53 -0.79 -1.87
C PHE A 17 6.16 -1.45 -1.92
N SER A 18 5.99 -2.41 -2.81
CA SER A 18 4.83 -3.30 -2.80
C SER A 18 5.26 -4.75 -3.01
N ALA A 19 4.51 -5.67 -2.46
CA ALA A 19 4.78 -7.10 -2.58
C ALA A 19 3.47 -7.90 -2.45
N GLY A 20 3.50 -9.14 -2.88
CA GLY A 20 2.40 -10.08 -2.72
C GLY A 20 2.86 -11.42 -2.17
N CYS A 21 1.94 -12.17 -1.61
CA CYS A 21 2.18 -13.53 -1.13
C CYS A 21 2.41 -14.49 -2.29
N THR A 22 1.64 -14.32 -3.36
CA THR A 22 1.75 -15.06 -4.60
C THR A 22 1.82 -14.03 -5.74
N PRO A 23 2.99 -13.44 -6.00
CA PRO A 23 3.10 -12.38 -6.99
C PRO A 23 2.82 -12.91 -8.39
N ALA A 24 2.11 -12.10 -9.20
CA ALA A 24 1.91 -12.37 -10.61
C ALA A 24 3.24 -12.29 -11.38
N GLN A 25 3.29 -12.83 -12.58
CA GLN A 25 4.50 -12.76 -13.41
C GLN A 25 4.76 -11.35 -13.97
N SER A 26 3.70 -10.57 -14.16
CA SER A 26 3.78 -9.19 -14.66
C SER A 26 2.71 -8.32 -14.03
N VAL A 27 2.93 -7.01 -14.03
CA VAL A 27 1.93 -6.04 -13.61
C VAL A 27 0.82 -6.00 -14.66
N ASN A 28 -0.44 -5.95 -14.21
CA ASN A 28 -1.60 -5.86 -15.11
C ASN A 28 -1.48 -4.62 -16.01
N PRO A 29 -1.49 -4.77 -17.34
CA PRO A 29 -1.37 -3.66 -18.29
C PRO A 29 -2.44 -2.56 -18.11
N TYR A 30 -3.65 -2.92 -17.74
CA TYR A 30 -4.72 -1.95 -17.47
C TYR A 30 -4.39 -1.04 -16.28
N VAL A 31 -3.75 -1.60 -15.26
CA VAL A 31 -3.29 -0.82 -14.09
C VAL A 31 -2.20 0.16 -14.52
N ILE A 32 -1.25 -0.27 -15.33
CA ILE A 32 -0.18 0.59 -15.85
C ILE A 32 -0.75 1.73 -16.68
N GLU A 33 -1.65 1.44 -17.61
CA GLU A 33 -2.33 2.46 -18.43
C GLU A 33 -3.11 3.45 -17.57
N PHE A 34 -3.83 2.95 -16.58
CA PHE A 34 -4.63 3.77 -15.67
C PHE A 34 -3.75 4.72 -14.85
N LEU A 35 -2.66 4.22 -14.30
CA LEU A 35 -1.70 5.02 -13.54
C LEU A 35 -1.03 6.08 -14.43
N ALA A 36 -0.62 5.71 -15.64
CA ALA A 36 -0.02 6.63 -16.60
C ALA A 36 -0.99 7.74 -17.00
N ALA A 37 -2.27 7.42 -17.21
CA ALA A 37 -3.32 8.40 -17.51
C ALA A 37 -3.52 9.40 -16.36
N HIS A 38 -3.25 9.02 -15.12
CA HIS A 38 -3.29 9.88 -13.94
C HIS A 38 -1.93 10.52 -13.62
N ARG A 39 -0.96 10.42 -14.54
CA ARG A 39 0.40 10.97 -14.40
C ARG A 39 1.17 10.45 -13.19
N LEU A 40 0.95 9.18 -12.85
CA LEU A 40 1.65 8.51 -11.75
C LEU A 40 2.84 7.69 -12.27
N PRO A 41 3.91 7.52 -11.47
CA PRO A 41 5.09 6.79 -11.89
C PRO A 41 4.80 5.29 -12.09
N THR A 42 5.26 4.75 -13.22
CA THR A 42 5.04 3.33 -13.59
C THR A 42 6.33 2.58 -13.91
N SER A 43 7.42 3.28 -14.19
CA SER A 43 8.66 2.70 -14.73
C SER A 43 9.37 1.70 -13.82
N SER A 44 9.15 1.78 -12.52
CA SER A 44 9.78 0.92 -11.52
C SER A 44 8.81 -0.08 -10.89
N LEU A 45 7.62 -0.23 -11.44
CA LEU A 45 6.62 -1.17 -10.94
C LEU A 45 6.87 -2.57 -11.53
N TRP A 46 7.05 -3.54 -10.64
CA TRP A 46 7.18 -4.95 -11.00
C TRP A 46 6.68 -5.82 -9.84
N PRO A 47 6.18 -7.03 -10.12
CA PRO A 47 5.70 -7.93 -9.08
C PRO A 47 6.85 -8.42 -8.20
N LYS A 48 6.68 -8.32 -6.89
CA LYS A 48 7.66 -8.72 -5.88
C LYS A 48 7.01 -9.65 -4.87
N GLY A 49 7.76 -10.66 -4.42
CA GLY A 49 7.34 -11.54 -3.35
C GLY A 49 7.66 -10.95 -1.98
N ILE A 50 6.80 -11.26 -1.01
CA ILE A 50 6.96 -10.81 0.38
C ILE A 50 8.29 -11.30 0.99
N ALA A 51 8.76 -12.48 0.59
CA ALA A 51 10.02 -13.06 1.06
C ALA A 51 11.23 -12.17 0.76
N GLN A 52 11.19 -11.37 -0.30
CA GLN A 52 12.27 -10.44 -0.64
C GLN A 52 12.50 -9.41 0.48
N PHE A 53 11.44 -9.00 1.17
CA PHE A 53 11.50 -8.01 2.24
C PHE A 53 11.79 -8.61 3.62
N ARG A 54 11.82 -9.94 3.72
CA ARG A 54 12.17 -10.69 4.93
C ARG A 54 13.56 -11.29 4.88
N ALA A 55 14.21 -11.26 3.73
CA ALA A 55 15.55 -11.81 3.54
C ALA A 55 16.59 -11.03 4.37
N PRO A 56 17.68 -11.66 4.81
CA PRO A 56 18.80 -10.96 5.43
C PRO A 56 19.32 -9.85 4.51
N GLY A 57 19.55 -8.65 5.07
CA GLY A 57 19.95 -7.47 4.31
C GLY A 57 18.82 -6.72 3.60
N ALA A 58 17.57 -7.16 3.73
CA ALA A 58 16.42 -6.42 3.22
C ALA A 58 16.30 -5.05 3.90
N SER A 59 15.66 -4.11 3.18
CA SER A 59 15.40 -2.76 3.71
C SER A 59 14.57 -2.84 5.00
N HIS A 60 14.92 -1.99 5.97
CA HIS A 60 14.10 -1.80 7.15
C HIS A 60 12.73 -1.19 6.76
N LEU A 61 11.66 -1.76 7.29
CA LEU A 61 10.31 -1.27 7.06
C LEU A 61 9.78 -0.58 8.32
N ASP A 62 9.32 0.65 8.17
CA ASP A 62 8.66 1.39 9.25
C ASP A 62 7.17 1.08 9.32
N PHE A 63 6.56 0.81 8.17
CA PHE A 63 5.14 0.51 8.02
C PHE A 63 4.94 -0.68 7.10
N VAL A 64 3.99 -1.53 7.45
CA VAL A 64 3.47 -2.59 6.59
C VAL A 64 1.96 -2.46 6.53
N ILE A 65 1.43 -2.26 5.32
CA ILE A 65 0.00 -2.06 5.12
C ILE A 65 -0.50 -3.15 4.17
N THR A 66 -1.39 -4.00 4.65
CA THR A 66 -2.04 -5.01 3.82
C THR A 66 -3.28 -4.44 3.16
N LEU A 67 -3.52 -4.81 1.92
CA LEU A 67 -4.60 -4.26 1.10
C LEU A 67 -5.71 -5.27 0.81
N SER A 68 -5.54 -6.52 1.22
CA SER A 68 -6.53 -7.58 1.05
C SER A 68 -6.52 -8.52 2.25
N GLU A 69 -7.60 -9.24 2.43
CA GLU A 69 -7.73 -10.27 3.46
C GLU A 69 -6.67 -11.37 3.28
N ALA A 70 -6.45 -11.82 2.05
CA ALA A 70 -5.41 -12.80 1.75
C ALA A 70 -4.00 -12.30 2.11
N ALA A 71 -3.71 -11.02 1.87
CA ALA A 71 -2.45 -10.42 2.27
C ALA A 71 -2.31 -10.31 3.79
N GLU A 72 -3.39 -10.01 4.50
CA GLU A 72 -3.42 -10.02 5.96
C GLU A 72 -3.10 -11.39 6.52
N GLU A 73 -3.73 -12.44 6.01
CA GLU A 73 -3.51 -13.82 6.43
C GLU A 73 -2.06 -14.29 6.22
N CYS A 74 -1.44 -13.93 5.11
CA CYS A 74 -0.07 -14.36 4.82
C CYS A 74 1.01 -13.44 5.37
N CYS A 75 0.66 -12.24 5.83
CA CYS A 75 1.60 -11.22 6.25
C CYS A 75 2.48 -11.67 7.43
N GLY A 76 1.90 -12.31 8.45
CA GLY A 76 2.62 -12.78 9.61
C GLY A 76 3.36 -11.67 10.37
N GLU A 77 4.39 -12.07 11.11
CA GLU A 77 5.22 -11.14 11.88
C GLU A 77 6.42 -10.63 11.07
N TRP A 78 6.84 -9.41 11.34
CA TRP A 78 7.96 -8.76 10.68
C TRP A 78 9.08 -8.45 11.65
N ALA A 79 10.33 -8.70 11.22
CA ALA A 79 11.51 -8.26 11.95
C ALA A 79 11.55 -6.71 12.03
N GLY A 80 12.08 -6.16 13.12
CA GLY A 80 12.16 -4.72 13.32
C GLY A 80 10.85 -4.08 13.76
N LYS A 81 9.80 -4.84 13.97
CA LYS A 81 8.48 -4.41 14.49
C LYS A 81 7.92 -3.16 13.82
N PRO A 82 7.67 -3.18 12.49
CA PRO A 82 7.02 -2.06 11.82
C PRO A 82 5.61 -1.84 12.39
N VAL A 83 5.07 -0.67 12.18
CA VAL A 83 3.64 -0.42 12.40
C VAL A 83 2.86 -1.15 11.32
N VAL A 84 1.98 -2.08 11.70
CA VAL A 84 1.19 -2.88 10.77
C VAL A 84 -0.26 -2.40 10.77
N ALA A 85 -0.83 -2.22 9.59
CA ALA A 85 -2.23 -1.89 9.41
C ALA A 85 -2.86 -2.72 8.29
N HIS A 86 -4.15 -2.97 8.40
CA HIS A 86 -4.93 -3.75 7.44
C HIS A 86 -6.01 -2.85 6.86
N TRP A 87 -5.84 -2.42 5.60
CA TRP A 87 -6.76 -1.46 5.00
C TRP A 87 -7.88 -2.08 4.19
N ASN A 88 -7.77 -3.35 3.83
CA ASN A 88 -8.78 -4.08 3.07
C ASN A 88 -9.48 -3.21 2.01
N ILE A 89 -8.82 -3.07 0.87
CA ILE A 89 -9.39 -2.39 -0.28
C ILE A 89 -10.20 -3.42 -1.05
N ASP A 90 -11.51 -3.39 -0.84
CA ASP A 90 -12.42 -4.30 -1.53
C ASP A 90 -12.57 -3.91 -3.00
N ASP A 91 -12.07 -4.78 -3.86
CA ASP A 91 -12.34 -4.79 -5.29
C ASP A 91 -13.19 -6.01 -5.69
N ALA A 92 -13.62 -6.79 -4.69
CA ALA A 92 -14.17 -8.12 -4.92
C ALA A 92 -15.64 -8.18 -5.36
N GLU A 93 -16.42 -7.13 -5.21
CA GLU A 93 -17.86 -7.19 -5.47
C GLU A 93 -18.33 -6.43 -6.72
N SER A 94 -17.45 -5.71 -7.40
CA SER A 94 -17.84 -5.05 -8.63
C SER A 94 -17.89 -6.05 -9.78
N THR A 95 -19.02 -6.14 -10.43
CA THR A 95 -19.20 -6.92 -11.67
C THR A 95 -18.44 -6.32 -12.84
N ARG A 96 -17.90 -5.11 -12.68
CA ARG A 96 -17.17 -4.38 -13.72
C ARG A 96 -15.74 -4.08 -13.27
N PRO A 97 -14.74 -4.77 -13.85
CA PRO A 97 -13.34 -4.60 -13.45
C PRO A 97 -12.82 -3.17 -13.53
N GLU A 98 -13.29 -2.39 -14.49
CA GLU A 98 -12.88 -0.98 -14.65
C GLU A 98 -13.40 -0.08 -13.54
N GLU A 99 -14.64 -0.29 -13.10
CA GLU A 99 -15.22 0.45 -11.97
C GLU A 99 -14.54 0.08 -10.67
N ALA A 100 -14.30 -1.23 -10.44
CA ALA A 100 -13.57 -1.71 -9.28
C ALA A 100 -12.17 -1.09 -9.19
N LEU A 101 -11.45 -1.05 -10.30
CA LEU A 101 -10.13 -0.45 -10.39
C LEU A 101 -10.17 1.04 -10.03
N ARG A 102 -11.14 1.76 -10.55
CA ARG A 102 -11.33 3.19 -10.29
C ARG A 102 -11.65 3.45 -8.81
N ASP A 103 -12.56 2.68 -8.25
CA ASP A 103 -12.97 2.83 -6.84
C ASP A 103 -11.82 2.51 -5.90
N SER A 104 -11.08 1.44 -6.16
CA SER A 104 -9.88 1.09 -5.41
C SER A 104 -8.82 2.19 -5.50
N PHE A 105 -8.61 2.76 -6.67
CA PHE A 105 -7.66 3.85 -6.88
C PHE A 105 -7.99 5.08 -6.02
N TRP A 106 -9.23 5.54 -6.06
CA TRP A 106 -9.64 6.73 -5.30
C TRP A 106 -9.63 6.48 -3.79
N THR A 107 -10.01 5.29 -3.35
CA THR A 107 -9.92 4.90 -1.95
C THR A 107 -8.46 4.90 -1.48
N LEU A 108 -7.56 4.28 -2.24
CA LEU A 108 -6.12 4.27 -1.95
C LEU A 108 -5.56 5.69 -1.95
N LYS A 109 -5.87 6.49 -2.96
CA LYS A 109 -5.36 7.85 -3.08
C LYS A 109 -5.73 8.69 -1.86
N ARG A 110 -6.97 8.62 -1.41
CA ARG A 110 -7.43 9.32 -0.22
C ARG A 110 -6.74 8.85 1.05
N ARG A 111 -6.67 7.54 1.28
CA ARG A 111 -6.03 6.98 2.48
C ARG A 111 -4.54 7.27 2.52
N ILE A 112 -3.86 7.15 1.40
CA ILE A 112 -2.42 7.42 1.29
C ILE A 112 -2.14 8.92 1.53
N ALA A 113 -2.97 9.81 0.99
CA ALA A 113 -2.83 11.24 1.26
C ALA A 113 -2.97 11.56 2.75
N MET A 114 -3.96 10.99 3.42
CA MET A 114 -4.14 11.16 4.86
C MET A 114 -3.00 10.54 5.67
N PHE A 115 -2.53 9.36 5.29
CA PHE A 115 -1.36 8.72 5.88
C PHE A 115 -0.11 9.58 5.76
N ALA A 116 0.17 10.08 4.56
CA ALA A 116 1.34 10.92 4.30
C ALA A 116 1.28 12.26 5.05
N ALA A 117 0.07 12.78 5.30
CA ALA A 117 -0.13 14.03 6.04
C ALA A 117 0.07 13.90 7.55
N LEU A 118 0.11 12.69 8.10
CA LEU A 118 0.36 12.51 9.54
C LEU A 118 1.76 13.02 9.91
N PRO A 119 1.90 13.70 11.06
CA PRO A 119 3.21 14.17 11.54
C PRO A 119 4.02 13.02 12.16
N HIS A 120 4.47 12.09 11.34
CA HIS A 120 5.10 10.82 11.75
C HIS A 120 6.23 10.99 12.78
N GLY A 121 7.09 12.00 12.61
CA GLY A 121 8.19 12.27 13.52
C GLY A 121 7.77 12.82 14.88
N LYS A 122 6.52 13.21 15.06
CA LYS A 122 5.98 13.80 16.28
C LYS A 122 5.02 12.89 17.05
N LEU A 123 4.60 11.78 16.44
CA LEU A 123 3.65 10.85 17.02
C LEU A 123 4.37 9.64 17.62
N SER A 124 3.92 9.20 18.79
CA SER A 124 4.35 7.92 19.35
C SER A 124 3.81 6.76 18.50
N ARG A 125 4.47 5.60 18.59
CA ARG A 125 4.01 4.37 17.94
C ARG A 125 2.53 4.08 18.22
N ARG A 126 2.12 4.18 19.48
CA ARG A 126 0.74 3.90 19.89
C ARG A 126 -0.27 4.83 19.23
N VAL A 127 0.08 6.10 19.07
CA VAL A 127 -0.77 7.08 18.39
C VAL A 127 -0.81 6.79 16.89
N LEU A 128 0.31 6.44 16.27
CA LEU A 128 0.36 6.04 14.87
C LEU A 128 -0.52 4.81 14.60
N GLU A 129 -0.41 3.78 15.41
CA GLU A 129 -1.25 2.58 15.31
C GLU A 129 -2.74 2.93 15.36
N ARG A 130 -3.14 3.78 16.28
CA ARG A 130 -4.53 4.26 16.39
C ARG A 130 -4.97 5.04 15.15
N ARG A 131 -4.13 5.94 14.65
CA ARG A 131 -4.42 6.70 13.42
C ARG A 131 -4.55 5.79 12.21
N MET A 132 -3.71 4.79 12.09
CA MET A 132 -3.79 3.81 11.01
C MET A 132 -5.10 3.03 11.03
N LEU A 133 -5.61 2.65 12.22
CA LEU A 133 -6.94 2.03 12.36
C LEU A 133 -8.06 2.98 11.92
N THR A 134 -7.97 4.25 12.25
CA THR A 134 -8.95 5.26 11.81
C THR A 134 -8.98 5.38 10.28
N LEU A 135 -7.83 5.36 9.64
CA LEU A 135 -7.73 5.37 8.17
C LEU A 135 -8.34 4.12 7.54
N GLN A 136 -8.18 2.97 8.18
CA GLN A 136 -8.80 1.72 7.74
C GLN A 136 -10.32 1.82 7.74
N ALA A 137 -10.89 2.38 8.78
CA ALA A 137 -12.34 2.54 8.92
C ALA A 137 -12.93 3.60 7.97
N GLY A 138 -12.10 4.37 7.27
CA GLY A 138 -12.54 5.42 6.37
C GLY A 138 -13.01 6.70 7.06
N TYR A 139 -12.77 6.84 8.35
CA TYR A 139 -13.05 8.06 9.10
C TYR A 139 -11.84 8.99 9.13
N LEU A 140 -12.12 10.26 9.15
CA LEU A 140 -11.11 11.31 9.31
C LEU A 140 -10.76 11.52 10.79
#